data_8ab991119108dc35f6af47cd9eaa0f21
#
_entry.id   8ab991119108dc35f6af47cd9eaa0f21
#
_cell.length_a   1.000
_cell.length_b   1.000
_cell.length_c   1.000
_cell.angle_alpha   90.00
_cell.angle_beta   90.00
_cell.angle_gamma   90.00
#
_symmetry.space_group_name_H-M   'P 1'
#
loop_
_entity.id
_entity.type
_entity.pdbx_description
1 polymer ?
#
loop_
_entity_poly.entity_id
_entity_poly.type
_entity_poly.pdbx_seq_one_letter_code
_entity_poly.pdbx_strand_id
1 'polypeptide(L)'
;MASSWEDLLDEFRALGGRAENVCLRDGPFGRGVFPQDPAKPVDLHAPESLLVETKYISFDGGEFRWHKNAPLDARQRAFLETYQRDFSWGVNRVHTEELLRMVADAPEELRALLDTPFNVDLWLTGPTEDAVRECFFGARYIGHEDRKVLMPLIDLVNHGPFADSYNHDNGIGISGQFDGEVLACYAFADALDVFRYWGFASVAQPFALSLGIGIETSAGEIVIGRDDVDPDPNRRPFFPDVKIEGRRITLSHLMLGHKKYPKLAKANFYRILRDAGRSGAEEAFDKIVHINRSQFLKLMAASEKAEPPLGRLIRDVARAQLEAISCAVGTREI
;
A
#
# COMPACT_ATOMS: atom_id res chain seq x y z
N MET A 1 15.51 10.90 -28.06
CA MET A 1 16.46 10.37 -27.08
C MET A 1 15.76 10.45 -25.74
N ALA A 2 15.91 9.46 -24.88
CA ALA A 2 15.39 9.53 -23.50
C ALA A 2 16.12 10.66 -22.76
N SER A 3 15.42 11.41 -21.91
CA SER A 3 16.02 12.45 -21.06
C SER A 3 16.95 11.83 -20.03
N SER A 4 18.07 12.50 -19.71
CA SER A 4 18.90 12.08 -18.59
C SER A 4 18.22 12.38 -17.25
N TRP A 5 18.66 11.72 -16.18
CA TRP A 5 18.16 12.02 -14.84
C TRP A 5 18.49 13.45 -14.40
N GLU A 6 19.70 13.90 -14.70
CA GLU A 6 20.16 15.26 -14.41
C GLU A 6 19.35 16.32 -15.15
N ASP A 7 19.09 16.14 -16.45
CA ASP A 7 18.22 17.06 -17.22
C ASP A 7 16.82 17.13 -16.64
N LEU A 8 16.29 15.98 -16.18
CA LEU A 8 14.99 15.94 -15.52
C LEU A 8 14.97 16.71 -14.20
N LEU A 9 16.03 16.53 -13.36
CA LEU A 9 16.15 17.25 -12.09
C LEU A 9 16.31 18.76 -12.28
N ASP A 10 17.06 19.19 -13.29
CA ASP A 10 17.25 20.61 -13.59
C ASP A 10 15.93 21.26 -14.03
N GLU A 11 15.14 20.57 -14.86
CA GLU A 11 13.82 21.06 -15.26
C GLU A 11 12.84 21.05 -14.08
N PHE A 12 12.87 20.03 -13.23
CA PHE A 12 12.05 19.95 -12.01
C PHE A 12 12.34 21.14 -11.08
N ARG A 13 13.63 21.46 -10.85
CA ARG A 13 14.04 22.62 -10.03
C ARG A 13 13.58 23.92 -10.66
N ALA A 14 13.71 24.06 -11.98
CA ALA A 14 13.27 25.25 -12.71
C ALA A 14 11.74 25.48 -12.67
N LEU A 15 10.97 24.41 -12.37
CA LEU A 15 9.51 24.44 -12.13
C LEU A 15 9.14 24.61 -10.65
N GLY A 16 10.13 24.89 -9.78
CA GLY A 16 9.90 25.13 -8.36
C GLY A 16 10.01 23.89 -7.47
N GLY A 17 10.36 22.75 -8.03
CA GLY A 17 10.67 21.54 -7.24
C GLY A 17 12.00 21.66 -6.49
N ARG A 18 12.15 20.90 -5.42
CA ARG A 18 13.42 20.70 -4.73
C ARG A 18 13.88 19.25 -4.93
N ALA A 19 15.13 19.06 -5.32
CA ALA A 19 15.73 17.75 -5.52
C ALA A 19 17.23 17.85 -5.21
N GLU A 20 17.54 17.90 -3.91
CA GLU A 20 18.90 18.05 -3.43
C GLU A 20 19.45 16.70 -2.95
N ASN A 21 20.66 16.38 -3.35
CA ASN A 21 21.39 15.18 -2.94
C ASN A 21 20.64 13.87 -3.30
N VAL A 22 19.99 13.81 -4.46
CA VAL A 22 19.23 12.63 -4.91
C VAL A 22 19.80 12.01 -6.18
N CYS A 23 19.85 10.69 -6.25
CA CYS A 23 20.12 9.93 -7.46
C CYS A 23 19.13 8.78 -7.60
N LEU A 24 18.92 8.32 -8.83
CA LEU A 24 18.06 7.19 -9.14
C LEU A 24 18.90 5.97 -9.48
N ARG A 25 18.70 4.86 -8.78
CA ARG A 25 19.43 3.61 -9.02
C ARG A 25 18.63 2.39 -8.60
N ASP A 26 19.07 1.21 -9.02
CA ASP A 26 18.49 -0.06 -8.56
C ASP A 26 18.94 -0.35 -7.12
N GLY A 27 18.02 -0.79 -6.32
CA GLY A 27 18.16 -1.16 -4.92
C GLY A 27 17.43 -2.45 -4.55
N PRO A 28 17.37 -2.77 -3.26
CA PRO A 28 16.69 -4.00 -2.79
C PRO A 28 15.19 -4.08 -3.13
N PHE A 29 14.55 -2.93 -3.32
CA PHE A 29 13.13 -2.81 -3.63
C PHE A 29 12.85 -2.45 -5.09
N GLY A 30 13.83 -2.68 -5.97
CA GLY A 30 13.81 -2.26 -7.35
C GLY A 30 14.44 -0.87 -7.55
N ARG A 31 14.04 -0.17 -8.61
CA ARG A 31 14.53 1.17 -8.91
C ARG A 31 13.95 2.18 -7.90
N GLY A 32 14.82 2.94 -7.24
CA GLY A 32 14.42 3.87 -6.19
C GLY A 32 15.34 5.07 -6.06
N VAL A 33 14.99 5.98 -5.16
CA VAL A 33 15.76 7.20 -4.85
C VAL A 33 16.77 6.92 -3.75
N PHE A 34 17.98 7.43 -3.94
CA PHE A 34 19.09 7.31 -2.99
C PHE A 34 19.78 8.66 -2.79
N PRO A 35 20.45 8.90 -1.65
CA PRO A 35 21.37 10.03 -1.53
C PRO A 35 22.57 9.85 -2.47
N GLN A 36 22.99 10.93 -3.14
CA GLN A 36 24.27 10.95 -3.87
C GLN A 36 25.47 10.88 -2.90
N ASP A 37 25.36 11.62 -1.79
CA ASP A 37 26.30 11.65 -0.68
C ASP A 37 25.57 11.30 0.62
N PRO A 38 25.79 10.10 1.21
CA PRO A 38 25.12 9.70 2.45
C PRO A 38 25.42 10.61 3.66
N ALA A 39 26.48 11.41 3.60
CA ALA A 39 26.80 12.38 4.67
C ALA A 39 25.98 13.65 4.62
N LYS A 40 25.17 13.85 3.57
CA LYS A 40 24.33 15.03 3.39
C LYS A 40 22.85 14.68 3.44
N PRO A 41 22.00 15.59 3.92
CA PRO A 41 20.56 15.37 3.88
C PRO A 41 20.04 15.35 2.44
N VAL A 42 18.98 14.59 2.23
CA VAL A 42 18.13 14.62 1.03
C VAL A 42 17.04 15.66 1.24
N ASP A 43 16.69 16.42 0.22
CA ASP A 43 15.46 17.20 0.14
C ASP A 43 14.82 16.99 -1.25
N LEU A 44 13.74 16.22 -1.27
CA LEU A 44 12.96 15.94 -2.47
C LEU A 44 11.51 16.40 -2.26
N HIS A 45 11.05 17.38 -3.05
CA HIS A 45 9.75 17.98 -2.86
C HIS A 45 9.12 18.44 -4.18
N ALA A 46 7.94 17.91 -4.50
CA ALA A 46 7.12 18.34 -5.62
C ALA A 46 6.18 19.46 -5.15
N PRO A 47 6.27 20.68 -5.75
CA PRO A 47 5.40 21.78 -5.38
C PRO A 47 3.97 21.55 -5.83
N GLU A 48 3.01 22.24 -5.21
CA GLU A 48 1.57 22.14 -5.51
C GLU A 48 1.26 22.28 -7.01
N SER A 49 1.99 23.15 -7.71
CA SER A 49 1.81 23.39 -9.15
C SER A 49 2.17 22.21 -10.06
N LEU A 50 2.87 21.18 -9.52
CA LEU A 50 3.22 19.94 -10.23
C LEU A 50 2.41 18.74 -9.77
N LEU A 51 1.53 18.89 -8.77
CA LEU A 51 0.60 17.86 -8.32
C LEU A 51 -0.65 17.87 -9.20
N VAL A 52 -0.82 16.84 -10.01
CA VAL A 52 -1.94 16.80 -10.98
C VAL A 52 -2.89 15.67 -10.64
N GLU A 53 -4.18 16.00 -10.58
CA GLU A 53 -5.22 15.01 -10.28
C GLU A 53 -5.29 13.92 -11.35
N THR A 54 -5.49 12.69 -10.91
CA THR A 54 -5.59 11.50 -11.77
C THR A 54 -6.72 11.59 -12.80
N LYS A 55 -7.77 12.37 -12.54
CA LYS A 55 -8.87 12.61 -13.50
C LYS A 55 -8.44 13.29 -14.81
N TYR A 56 -7.26 13.91 -14.83
CA TYR A 56 -6.70 14.54 -16.03
C TYR A 56 -5.77 13.63 -16.83
N ILE A 57 -5.58 12.38 -16.42
CA ILE A 57 -4.81 11.41 -17.19
C ILE A 57 -5.57 11.06 -18.47
N SER A 58 -4.87 11.07 -19.58
CA SER A 58 -5.39 10.62 -20.88
C SER A 58 -4.33 9.85 -21.65
N PHE A 59 -4.74 9.20 -22.74
CA PHE A 59 -3.83 8.46 -23.59
C PHE A 59 -4.15 8.78 -25.06
N ASP A 60 -3.10 8.93 -25.86
CA ASP A 60 -3.19 9.12 -27.30
C ASP A 60 -2.29 8.06 -27.99
N GLY A 61 -2.90 7.15 -28.74
CA GLY A 61 -2.19 6.04 -29.36
C GLY A 61 -1.44 5.13 -28.37
N GLY A 62 -1.92 5.02 -27.11
CA GLY A 62 -1.27 4.27 -26.03
C GLY A 62 -0.18 5.03 -25.28
N GLU A 63 0.19 6.22 -25.72
CA GLU A 63 1.12 7.11 -25.03
C GLU A 63 0.40 7.93 -23.96
N PHE A 64 1.06 8.10 -22.81
CA PHE A 64 0.57 8.95 -21.73
C PHE A 64 0.49 10.42 -22.19
N ARG A 65 -0.63 11.07 -21.89
CA ARG A 65 -0.86 12.50 -22.10
C ARG A 65 -1.65 13.06 -20.92
N TRP A 66 -1.61 14.36 -20.76
CA TRP A 66 -2.53 15.08 -19.92
C TRP A 66 -3.72 15.59 -20.72
N HIS A 67 -4.92 15.44 -20.17
CA HIS A 67 -6.12 16.03 -20.77
C HIS A 67 -5.91 17.55 -20.98
N LYS A 68 -6.42 18.08 -22.09
CA LYS A 68 -6.24 19.51 -22.45
C LYS A 68 -6.69 20.51 -21.37
N ASN A 69 -7.65 20.09 -20.53
CA ASN A 69 -8.18 20.91 -19.43
C ASN A 69 -7.39 20.74 -18.12
N ALA A 70 -6.32 19.95 -18.09
CA ALA A 70 -5.45 19.90 -16.91
C ALA A 70 -4.89 21.30 -16.62
N PRO A 71 -4.87 21.75 -15.35
CA PRO A 71 -4.41 23.08 -14.96
C PRO A 71 -2.87 23.18 -15.02
N LEU A 72 -2.31 22.97 -16.20
CA LEU A 72 -0.87 22.95 -16.48
C LEU A 72 -0.55 23.93 -17.59
N ASP A 73 0.51 24.71 -17.41
CA ASP A 73 1.10 25.44 -18.51
C ASP A 73 1.86 24.51 -19.48
N ALA A 74 2.34 25.06 -20.59
CA ALA A 74 2.99 24.25 -21.62
C ALA A 74 4.30 23.60 -21.13
N ARG A 75 5.05 24.27 -20.24
CA ARG A 75 6.32 23.80 -19.70
C ARG A 75 6.11 22.69 -18.69
N GLN A 76 5.18 22.88 -17.76
CA GLN A 76 4.77 21.88 -16.78
C GLN A 76 4.26 20.59 -17.47
N ARG A 77 3.42 20.76 -18.49
CA ARG A 77 2.90 19.64 -19.29
C ARG A 77 4.04 18.85 -19.96
N ALA A 78 4.94 19.54 -20.64
CA ALA A 78 6.08 18.91 -21.32
C ALA A 78 6.98 18.14 -20.33
N PHE A 79 7.26 18.72 -19.17
CA PHE A 79 8.02 18.09 -18.11
C PHE A 79 7.33 16.81 -17.61
N LEU A 80 6.07 16.89 -17.23
CA LEU A 80 5.31 15.79 -16.66
C LEU A 80 5.08 14.65 -17.68
N GLU A 81 4.88 14.95 -18.95
CA GLU A 81 4.78 13.95 -20.02
C GLU A 81 6.14 13.25 -20.26
N THR A 82 7.24 14.01 -20.24
CA THR A 82 8.59 13.45 -20.31
C THR A 82 8.89 12.55 -19.09
N TYR A 83 8.55 13.00 -17.88
CA TYR A 83 8.69 12.21 -16.67
C TYR A 83 7.92 10.89 -16.77
N GLN A 84 6.66 10.91 -17.15
CA GLN A 84 5.85 9.70 -17.27
C GLN A 84 6.39 8.76 -18.34
N ARG A 85 6.84 9.28 -19.48
CA ARG A 85 7.37 8.47 -20.57
C ARG A 85 8.70 7.82 -20.23
N ASP A 86 9.65 8.57 -19.65
CA ASP A 86 11.05 8.14 -19.54
C ASP A 86 11.39 7.56 -18.15
N PHE A 87 10.61 7.88 -17.10
CA PHE A 87 10.96 7.53 -15.72
C PHE A 87 9.84 6.81 -14.93
N SER A 88 8.58 6.95 -15.31
CA SER A 88 7.45 6.36 -14.60
C SER A 88 6.65 5.40 -15.47
N TRP A 89 5.54 5.80 -16.06
CA TRP A 89 4.64 4.94 -16.85
C TRP A 89 5.35 4.15 -17.95
N GLY A 90 6.13 4.83 -18.78
CA GLY A 90 6.76 4.23 -19.96
C GLY A 90 7.74 3.10 -19.66
N VAL A 91 8.35 3.11 -18.46
CA VAL A 91 9.38 2.13 -18.05
C VAL A 91 8.85 1.10 -17.05
N ASN A 92 7.92 1.48 -16.16
CA ASN A 92 7.54 0.65 -15.03
C ASN A 92 6.20 -0.09 -15.23
N ARG A 93 5.36 0.30 -16.20
CA ARG A 93 4.07 -0.35 -16.44
C ARG A 93 4.19 -1.85 -16.73
N VAL A 94 5.31 -2.29 -17.28
CA VAL A 94 5.56 -3.70 -17.61
C VAL A 94 5.44 -4.60 -16.37
N HIS A 95 5.90 -4.14 -15.22
CA HIS A 95 5.80 -4.92 -13.98
C HIS A 95 4.35 -5.08 -13.51
N THR A 96 3.53 -4.03 -13.69
CA THR A 96 2.09 -4.10 -13.41
C THR A 96 1.39 -5.09 -14.36
N GLU A 97 1.71 -5.01 -15.65
CA GLU A 97 1.17 -5.94 -16.66
C GLU A 97 1.58 -7.40 -16.38
N GLU A 98 2.84 -7.63 -16.01
CA GLU A 98 3.33 -8.95 -15.62
C GLU A 98 2.61 -9.50 -14.39
N LEU A 99 2.40 -8.70 -13.36
CA LEU A 99 1.68 -9.13 -12.16
C LEU A 99 0.23 -9.49 -12.49
N LEU A 100 -0.48 -8.65 -13.25
CA LEU A 100 -1.84 -8.93 -13.70
C LEU A 100 -1.91 -10.24 -14.51
N ARG A 101 -0.95 -10.49 -15.39
CA ARG A 101 -0.85 -11.74 -16.17
C ARG A 101 -0.60 -12.94 -15.26
N MET A 102 0.35 -12.84 -14.34
CA MET A 102 0.66 -13.93 -13.40
C MET A 102 -0.55 -14.29 -12.53
N VAL A 103 -1.33 -13.29 -12.08
CA VAL A 103 -2.55 -13.53 -11.30
C VAL A 103 -3.64 -14.15 -12.17
N ALA A 104 -3.81 -13.69 -13.43
CA ALA A 104 -4.79 -14.26 -14.35
C ALA A 104 -4.50 -15.73 -14.70
N ASP A 105 -3.21 -16.09 -14.83
CA ASP A 105 -2.73 -17.44 -15.15
C ASP A 105 -2.60 -18.34 -13.91
N ALA A 106 -2.84 -17.81 -12.71
CA ALA A 106 -2.73 -18.57 -11.47
C ALA A 106 -3.78 -19.70 -11.36
N PRO A 107 -3.48 -20.79 -10.63
CA PRO A 107 -4.45 -21.86 -10.37
C PRO A 107 -5.78 -21.32 -9.86
N GLU A 108 -6.89 -21.92 -10.29
CA GLU A 108 -8.26 -21.48 -9.92
C GLU A 108 -8.47 -21.40 -8.42
N GLU A 109 -7.93 -22.35 -7.65
CA GLU A 109 -8.00 -22.35 -6.19
C GLU A 109 -7.33 -21.11 -5.58
N LEU A 110 -6.18 -20.69 -6.10
CA LEU A 110 -5.51 -19.49 -5.65
C LEU A 110 -6.29 -18.24 -6.02
N ARG A 111 -6.79 -18.15 -7.26
CA ARG A 111 -7.60 -17.02 -7.71
C ARG A 111 -8.88 -16.86 -6.88
N ALA A 112 -9.57 -17.97 -6.59
CA ALA A 112 -10.77 -17.96 -5.75
C ALA A 112 -10.48 -17.47 -4.32
N LEU A 113 -9.32 -17.83 -3.74
CA LEU A 113 -8.90 -17.29 -2.44
C LEU A 113 -8.56 -15.79 -2.52
N LEU A 114 -7.85 -15.35 -3.57
CA LEU A 114 -7.51 -13.93 -3.76
C LEU A 114 -8.76 -13.06 -3.92
N ASP A 115 -9.83 -13.57 -4.56
CA ASP A 115 -11.13 -12.94 -4.65
C ASP A 115 -11.81 -12.93 -3.27
N THR A 116 -12.11 -14.09 -2.73
CA THR A 116 -12.77 -14.24 -1.43
C THR A 116 -12.05 -15.29 -0.57
N PRO A 117 -11.59 -14.94 0.64
CA PRO A 117 -11.89 -13.75 1.45
C PRO A 117 -10.88 -12.61 1.39
N PHE A 118 -9.88 -12.66 0.46
CA PHE A 118 -8.77 -11.70 0.49
C PHE A 118 -9.05 -10.38 -0.23
N ASN A 119 -10.10 -10.30 -1.05
CA ASN A 119 -10.59 -9.11 -1.77
C ASN A 119 -9.45 -8.40 -2.56
N VAL A 120 -8.74 -9.18 -3.38
CA VAL A 120 -7.64 -8.68 -4.23
C VAL A 120 -8.16 -8.38 -5.65
N ASP A 121 -9.37 -7.80 -5.74
CA ASP A 121 -10.14 -7.64 -6.98
C ASP A 121 -9.37 -6.92 -8.07
N LEU A 122 -8.57 -5.91 -7.68
CA LEU A 122 -7.82 -5.09 -8.61
C LEU A 122 -6.89 -5.93 -9.52
N TRP A 123 -6.20 -6.91 -8.94
CA TRP A 123 -5.25 -7.76 -9.66
C TRP A 123 -5.91 -8.93 -10.41
N LEU A 124 -7.20 -9.21 -10.13
CA LEU A 124 -7.97 -10.28 -10.77
C LEU A 124 -8.57 -9.88 -12.12
N THR A 125 -8.53 -8.62 -12.49
CA THR A 125 -9.13 -8.08 -13.72
C THR A 125 -8.45 -8.55 -15.00
N GLY A 126 -7.25 -9.13 -14.90
CA GLY A 126 -6.42 -9.56 -16.05
C GLY A 126 -5.67 -8.40 -16.70
N PRO A 127 -4.72 -8.68 -17.61
CA PRO A 127 -3.79 -7.70 -18.16
C PRO A 127 -4.40 -6.90 -19.34
N THR A 128 -5.62 -6.36 -19.19
CA THR A 128 -6.17 -5.41 -20.15
C THR A 128 -5.49 -4.05 -20.01
N GLU A 129 -5.47 -3.25 -21.08
CA GLU A 129 -4.84 -1.94 -21.05
C GLU A 129 -5.44 -1.02 -19.95
N ASP A 130 -6.75 -1.06 -19.76
CA ASP A 130 -7.44 -0.30 -18.72
C ASP A 130 -7.07 -0.79 -17.32
N ALA A 131 -7.01 -2.11 -17.09
CA ALA A 131 -6.57 -2.67 -15.81
C ALA A 131 -5.11 -2.30 -15.49
N VAL A 132 -4.21 -2.36 -16.48
CA VAL A 132 -2.81 -1.94 -16.30
C VAL A 132 -2.74 -0.47 -15.91
N ARG A 133 -3.53 0.41 -16.56
CA ARG A 133 -3.60 1.83 -16.22
C ARG A 133 -4.12 2.04 -14.80
N GLU A 134 -5.22 1.41 -14.46
CA GLU A 134 -5.85 1.54 -13.15
C GLU A 134 -4.91 1.08 -12.03
N CYS A 135 -4.33 -0.11 -12.14
CA CYS A 135 -3.38 -0.64 -11.18
C CYS A 135 -2.12 0.22 -11.07
N PHE A 136 -1.55 0.64 -12.20
CA PHE A 136 -0.32 1.42 -12.21
C PHE A 136 -0.49 2.78 -11.53
N PHE A 137 -1.51 3.54 -11.91
CA PHE A 137 -1.74 4.85 -11.33
C PHE A 137 -2.38 4.76 -9.95
N GLY A 138 -3.19 3.71 -9.70
CA GLY A 138 -3.72 3.39 -8.37
C GLY A 138 -2.64 3.23 -7.31
N ALA A 139 -1.49 2.65 -7.68
CA ALA A 139 -0.35 2.47 -6.80
C ALA A 139 0.55 3.72 -6.63
N ARG A 140 0.30 4.81 -7.36
CA ARG A 140 1.20 6.00 -7.45
C ARG A 140 0.55 7.33 -7.12
N TYR A 141 -0.76 7.38 -6.94
CA TYR A 141 -1.38 8.59 -6.44
C TYR A 141 -1.37 8.64 -4.92
N ILE A 142 -1.45 9.83 -4.38
CA ILE A 142 -1.66 10.09 -2.97
C ILE A 142 -2.88 10.98 -2.75
N GLY A 143 -3.54 10.82 -1.61
CA GLY A 143 -4.53 11.79 -1.15
C GLY A 143 -3.86 13.09 -0.70
N HIS A 144 -4.26 14.21 -1.28
CA HIS A 144 -3.78 15.52 -0.92
C HIS A 144 -4.94 16.52 -1.02
N GLU A 145 -5.35 17.13 0.08
CA GLU A 145 -6.49 18.07 0.14
C GLU A 145 -7.73 17.53 -0.59
N ASP A 146 -8.33 16.47 -0.26
CA ASP A 146 -9.50 15.85 -0.90
C ASP A 146 -9.34 15.48 -2.40
N ARG A 147 -8.11 15.53 -2.93
CA ARG A 147 -7.78 15.18 -4.32
C ARG A 147 -6.87 13.96 -4.37
N LYS A 148 -7.00 13.15 -5.43
CA LYS A 148 -6.05 12.09 -5.75
C LYS A 148 -5.06 12.64 -6.77
N VAL A 149 -3.80 12.86 -6.37
CA VAL A 149 -2.79 13.51 -7.21
C VAL A 149 -1.61 12.59 -7.49
N LEU A 150 -1.03 12.72 -8.69
CA LEU A 150 0.29 12.18 -9.00
C LEU A 150 1.36 13.15 -8.52
N MET A 151 2.45 12.61 -8.01
CA MET A 151 3.55 13.34 -7.38
C MET A 151 4.87 13.00 -8.08
N PRO A 152 5.26 13.77 -9.12
CA PRO A 152 6.43 13.46 -9.94
C PRO A 152 7.70 13.41 -9.10
N LEU A 153 8.56 12.47 -9.37
CA LEU A 153 9.77 12.08 -8.65
C LEU A 153 9.53 11.47 -7.27
N ILE A 154 8.52 11.94 -6.53
CA ILE A 154 8.18 11.39 -5.21
C ILE A 154 7.63 9.96 -5.33
N ASP A 155 6.90 9.65 -6.39
CA ASP A 155 6.38 8.30 -6.67
C ASP A 155 7.47 7.26 -7.06
N LEU A 156 8.75 7.69 -7.13
CA LEU A 156 9.92 6.82 -7.24
C LEU A 156 10.55 6.45 -5.88
N VAL A 157 10.09 7.06 -4.80
CA VAL A 157 10.51 6.71 -3.43
C VAL A 157 9.81 5.42 -3.04
N ASN A 158 10.57 4.39 -2.66
CA ASN A 158 10.01 3.08 -2.31
C ASN A 158 9.45 3.04 -0.89
N HIS A 159 8.63 2.01 -0.63
CA HIS A 159 7.98 1.81 0.66
C HIS A 159 8.93 1.28 1.74
N GLY A 160 8.85 1.89 2.93
CA GLY A 160 9.46 1.39 4.15
C GLY A 160 8.45 1.39 5.31
N PRO A 161 8.13 0.24 5.93
CA PRO A 161 7.08 0.17 6.96
C PRO A 161 7.41 0.90 8.26
N PHE A 162 8.66 1.33 8.42
CA PHE A 162 9.17 2.07 9.58
C PHE A 162 9.70 3.45 9.21
N ALA A 163 9.58 3.85 7.94
CA ALA A 163 9.95 5.16 7.47
C ALA A 163 8.89 6.20 7.88
N ASP A 164 9.27 7.46 7.85
CA ASP A 164 8.33 8.56 8.01
C ASP A 164 7.39 8.65 6.80
N SER A 165 6.21 9.23 7.01
CA SER A 165 5.28 9.56 5.94
C SER A 165 5.78 10.79 5.18
N TYR A 166 5.21 11.01 3.99
CA TYR A 166 5.45 12.22 3.22
C TYR A 166 5.05 13.48 3.99
N ASN A 167 5.81 14.56 3.78
CA ASN A 167 5.41 15.92 4.19
C ASN A 167 4.47 16.49 3.15
N HIS A 168 3.37 17.12 3.59
CA HIS A 168 2.32 17.71 2.75
C HIS A 168 2.32 19.26 2.77
N ASP A 169 3.40 19.90 3.24
CA ASP A 169 3.49 21.36 3.34
C ASP A 169 3.79 21.99 1.96
N ASN A 170 2.83 22.73 1.39
CA ASN A 170 2.93 23.41 0.08
C ASN A 170 3.31 22.47 -1.07
N GLY A 171 2.81 21.26 -1.04
CA GLY A 171 3.13 20.19 -1.98
C GLY A 171 3.37 18.88 -1.27
N ILE A 172 4.15 17.98 -1.87
CA ILE A 172 4.46 16.68 -1.28
C ILE A 172 5.97 16.46 -1.34
N GLY A 173 6.56 16.04 -0.23
CA GLY A 173 7.99 15.84 -0.17
C GLY A 173 8.46 14.85 0.88
N ILE A 174 9.74 14.56 0.82
CA ILE A 174 10.48 13.79 1.82
C ILE A 174 11.85 14.42 2.01
N SER A 175 12.28 14.59 3.24
CA SER A 175 13.58 15.16 3.57
C SER A 175 14.18 14.50 4.81
N GLY A 176 15.49 14.45 4.89
CA GLY A 176 16.19 13.88 6.04
C GLY A 176 17.53 13.28 5.70
N GLN A 177 18.15 12.67 6.70
CA GLN A 177 19.41 11.94 6.56
C GLN A 177 19.09 10.46 6.27
N PHE A 178 19.65 9.93 5.20
CA PHE A 178 19.46 8.54 4.78
C PHE A 178 20.80 7.87 4.55
N ASP A 179 21.07 6.75 5.22
CA ASP A 179 22.28 5.96 5.05
C ASP A 179 22.22 5.04 3.80
N GLY A 180 21.05 4.91 3.19
CA GLY A 180 20.79 4.05 2.05
C GLY A 180 19.64 4.58 1.19
N GLU A 181 18.77 3.70 0.75
CA GLU A 181 17.60 4.08 -0.04
C GLU A 181 16.68 5.02 0.74
N VAL A 182 16.17 6.05 0.07
CA VAL A 182 15.13 6.94 0.60
C VAL A 182 13.83 6.17 0.59
N LEU A 183 13.27 5.92 1.76
CA LEU A 183 12.02 5.17 1.93
C LEU A 183 10.96 6.05 2.58
N ALA A 184 9.70 5.84 2.20
CA ALA A 184 8.54 6.46 2.82
C ALA A 184 7.51 5.42 3.27
N CYS A 185 6.81 5.67 4.37
CA CYS A 185 5.64 4.90 4.74
C CYS A 185 4.44 5.37 3.90
N TYR A 186 3.98 4.55 2.94
CA TYR A 186 2.90 4.91 2.03
C TYR A 186 1.55 5.04 2.72
N ALA A 187 1.28 4.15 3.66
CA ALA A 187 0.05 4.13 4.43
C ALA A 187 0.19 3.24 5.67
N PHE A 188 -0.76 3.37 6.59
CA PHE A 188 -0.95 2.41 7.66
C PHE A 188 -1.60 1.15 7.09
N ALA A 189 -0.80 0.26 6.55
CA ALA A 189 -1.20 -0.96 5.85
C ALA A 189 -0.50 -2.18 6.45
N ASP A 190 -1.16 -3.32 6.50
CA ASP A 190 -0.49 -4.59 6.78
C ASP A 190 0.07 -5.22 5.48
N ALA A 191 0.71 -6.39 5.58
CA ALA A 191 1.32 -7.02 4.41
C ALA A 191 0.30 -7.41 3.32
N LEU A 192 -0.95 -7.71 3.69
CA LEU A 192 -2.02 -7.99 2.72
C LEU A 192 -2.48 -6.72 2.01
N ASP A 193 -2.66 -5.61 2.74
CA ASP A 193 -3.05 -4.34 2.13
C ASP A 193 -1.95 -3.79 1.22
N VAL A 194 -0.68 -3.94 1.61
CA VAL A 194 0.45 -3.60 0.73
C VAL A 194 0.37 -4.38 -0.59
N PHE A 195 0.07 -5.67 -0.54
CA PHE A 195 -0.12 -6.44 -1.76
C PHE A 195 -1.37 -6.00 -2.54
N ARG A 196 -2.50 -5.79 -1.87
CA ARG A 196 -3.76 -5.37 -2.51
C ARG A 196 -3.63 -4.08 -3.30
N TYR A 197 -2.94 -3.07 -2.73
CA TYR A 197 -2.87 -1.73 -3.32
C TYR A 197 -1.64 -1.51 -4.21
N TRP A 198 -0.52 -2.14 -3.89
CA TRP A 198 0.75 -1.87 -4.58
C TRP A 198 1.37 -3.09 -5.26
N GLY A 199 0.84 -4.29 -5.07
CA GLY A 199 1.26 -5.49 -5.78
C GLY A 199 2.59 -6.08 -5.34
N PHE A 200 3.09 -5.77 -4.14
CA PHE A 200 4.33 -6.36 -3.62
C PHE A 200 4.19 -6.88 -2.18
N ALA A 201 5.12 -7.73 -1.73
CA ALA A 201 5.14 -8.22 -0.36
C ALA A 201 6.03 -7.36 0.52
N SER A 202 5.48 -6.79 1.59
CA SER A 202 6.24 -6.13 2.65
C SER A 202 6.32 -7.03 3.88
N VAL A 203 7.32 -7.91 3.91
CA VAL A 203 7.49 -8.90 4.99
C VAL A 203 7.84 -8.27 6.34
N ALA A 204 8.36 -7.06 6.33
CA ALA A 204 8.74 -6.31 7.53
C ALA A 204 7.56 -5.62 8.22
N GLN A 205 6.34 -5.71 7.70
CA GLN A 205 5.16 -5.07 8.30
C GLN A 205 4.99 -5.49 9.76
N PRO A 206 4.78 -4.50 10.67
CA PRO A 206 4.82 -4.76 12.10
C PRO A 206 3.54 -5.37 12.67
N PHE A 207 2.42 -5.34 11.95
CA PHE A 207 1.12 -5.78 12.43
C PHE A 207 0.34 -6.54 11.36
N ALA A 208 -0.76 -7.18 11.77
CA ALA A 208 -1.75 -7.80 10.90
C ALA A 208 -3.15 -7.35 11.27
N LEU A 209 -3.96 -7.05 10.26
CA LEU A 209 -5.38 -6.76 10.37
C LEU A 209 -6.21 -8.02 10.06
N SER A 210 -7.43 -8.06 10.59
CA SER A 210 -8.39 -9.12 10.26
C SER A 210 -8.84 -9.00 8.81
N LEU A 211 -9.12 -10.13 8.18
CA LEU A 211 -9.96 -10.17 6.98
C LEU A 211 -11.35 -9.62 7.30
N GLY A 212 -12.07 -9.17 6.27
CA GLY A 212 -13.49 -8.83 6.38
C GLY A 212 -14.29 -10.08 6.73
N ILE A 213 -14.83 -10.17 7.95
CA ILE A 213 -15.57 -11.34 8.44
C ILE A 213 -16.75 -10.94 9.31
N GLY A 214 -17.80 -11.80 9.31
CA GLY A 214 -18.88 -11.77 10.27
C GLY A 214 -18.91 -13.05 11.10
N ILE A 215 -19.03 -12.93 12.42
CA ILE A 215 -19.09 -14.07 13.34
C ILE A 215 -20.18 -13.91 14.40
N GLU A 216 -20.82 -15.00 14.75
CA GLU A 216 -21.69 -15.11 15.95
C GLU A 216 -20.87 -15.62 17.14
N THR A 217 -21.00 -14.96 18.28
CA THR A 217 -20.33 -15.31 19.53
C THR A 217 -21.25 -15.13 20.75
N SER A 218 -20.79 -15.50 21.93
CA SER A 218 -21.48 -15.20 23.17
C SER A 218 -21.63 -13.67 23.41
N ALA A 219 -20.71 -12.87 22.86
CA ALA A 219 -20.76 -11.39 22.90
C ALA A 219 -21.80 -10.79 21.93
N GLY A 220 -22.34 -11.57 21.00
CA GLY A 220 -23.27 -11.17 19.94
C GLY A 220 -22.66 -11.37 18.56
N GLU A 221 -23.28 -10.78 17.53
CA GLU A 221 -22.77 -10.73 16.18
C GLU A 221 -21.65 -9.67 16.10
N ILE A 222 -20.48 -10.07 15.61
CA ILE A 222 -19.35 -9.19 15.39
C ILE A 222 -19.04 -9.18 13.89
N VAL A 223 -19.11 -8.02 13.28
CA VAL A 223 -18.76 -7.79 11.86
C VAL A 223 -17.52 -6.93 11.81
N ILE A 224 -16.51 -7.40 11.11
CA ILE A 224 -15.24 -6.71 10.93
C ILE A 224 -15.13 -6.37 9.46
N GLY A 225 -14.99 -5.09 9.15
CA GLY A 225 -14.65 -4.60 7.83
C GLY A 225 -13.15 -4.70 7.57
N ARG A 226 -12.77 -4.34 6.35
CA ARG A 226 -11.39 -4.08 5.95
C ARG A 226 -11.39 -2.83 5.08
N ASP A 227 -12.05 -1.80 5.59
CA ASP A 227 -12.11 -0.51 4.93
C ASP A 227 -10.73 0.15 5.00
N ASP A 228 -10.43 1.00 4.02
CA ASP A 228 -9.22 1.80 4.02
C ASP A 228 -9.14 2.56 5.33
N VAL A 229 -8.11 2.27 6.08
CA VAL A 229 -7.83 3.05 7.28
C VAL A 229 -7.32 4.39 6.78
N ASP A 230 -8.17 5.41 6.88
CA ASP A 230 -7.79 6.77 6.57
C ASP A 230 -6.46 7.09 7.28
N PRO A 231 -5.42 7.48 6.54
CA PRO A 231 -4.12 7.79 7.12
C PRO A 231 -4.13 9.10 7.92
N ASP A 232 -5.30 9.62 8.34
CA ASP A 232 -5.38 10.78 9.22
C ASP A 232 -4.41 10.59 10.40
N PRO A 233 -3.33 11.39 10.50
CA PRO A 233 -2.35 11.27 11.57
C PRO A 233 -2.95 11.52 12.95
N ASN A 234 -4.16 12.10 13.02
CA ASN A 234 -4.92 12.30 14.26
C ASN A 234 -5.77 11.05 14.61
N ARG A 235 -6.05 10.15 13.67
CA ARG A 235 -6.66 8.86 13.96
C ARG A 235 -5.59 7.93 14.53
N ARG A 236 -5.93 7.28 15.62
CA ARG A 236 -5.08 6.22 16.18
C ARG A 236 -5.31 4.95 15.33
N PRO A 237 -4.39 4.60 14.41
CA PRO A 237 -4.63 3.56 13.42
C PRO A 237 -4.88 2.18 14.02
N PHE A 238 -4.61 1.99 15.32
CA PHE A 238 -4.86 0.74 16.04
C PHE A 238 -6.28 0.63 16.60
N PHE A 239 -7.11 1.67 16.46
CA PHE A 239 -8.48 1.68 17.00
C PHE A 239 -9.47 1.81 15.86
N PRO A 240 -10.34 0.79 15.65
CA PRO A 240 -11.38 0.85 14.64
C PRO A 240 -12.46 1.87 15.02
N ASP A 241 -13.21 2.33 14.02
CA ASP A 241 -14.53 2.89 14.24
C ASP A 241 -15.46 1.77 14.69
N VAL A 242 -16.22 2.02 15.74
CA VAL A 242 -17.11 1.04 16.37
C VAL A 242 -18.55 1.48 16.27
N LYS A 243 -19.41 0.66 15.66
CA LYS A 243 -20.86 0.86 15.62
C LYS A 243 -21.56 -0.27 16.37
N ILE A 244 -22.47 0.08 17.29
CA ILE A 244 -23.22 -0.89 18.11
C ILE A 244 -24.70 -0.74 17.80
N GLU A 245 -25.33 -1.82 17.32
CA GLU A 245 -26.75 -1.89 17.00
C GLU A 245 -27.35 -3.16 17.63
N GLY A 246 -28.02 -2.99 18.77
CA GLY A 246 -28.56 -4.12 19.52
C GLY A 246 -27.49 -5.13 19.91
N ARG A 247 -27.54 -6.36 19.35
CA ARG A 247 -26.52 -7.40 19.59
C ARG A 247 -25.36 -7.37 18.59
N ARG A 248 -25.45 -6.54 17.54
CA ARG A 248 -24.43 -6.43 16.50
C ARG A 248 -23.40 -5.36 16.84
N ILE A 249 -22.11 -5.69 16.69
CA ILE A 249 -20.98 -4.79 16.79
C ILE A 249 -20.27 -4.80 15.44
N THR A 250 -20.16 -3.64 14.81
CA THR A 250 -19.44 -3.47 13.54
C THR A 250 -18.16 -2.70 13.80
N LEU A 251 -17.04 -3.23 13.32
CA LEU A 251 -15.70 -2.63 13.40
C LEU A 251 -15.24 -2.29 11.98
N SER A 252 -14.73 -1.07 11.75
CA SER A 252 -14.16 -0.70 10.44
C SER A 252 -12.97 -1.60 10.08
N HIS A 253 -12.16 -1.97 11.06
CA HIS A 253 -11.06 -2.93 10.94
C HIS A 253 -10.75 -3.51 12.32
N LEU A 254 -9.89 -4.52 12.41
CA LEU A 254 -9.41 -5.07 13.67
C LEU A 254 -7.96 -5.55 13.55
N MET A 255 -7.08 -5.00 14.38
CA MET A 255 -5.71 -5.52 14.51
C MET A 255 -5.73 -6.86 15.27
N LEU A 256 -5.10 -7.88 14.68
CA LEU A 256 -5.00 -9.23 15.26
C LEU A 256 -3.68 -9.49 15.96
N GLY A 257 -2.62 -8.77 15.58
CA GLY A 257 -1.31 -8.92 16.19
C GLY A 257 -0.36 -7.81 15.81
N HIS A 258 0.67 -7.63 16.63
CA HIS A 258 1.72 -6.63 16.41
C HIS A 258 3.07 -7.18 16.91
N LYS A 259 4.08 -7.27 16.02
CA LYS A 259 5.40 -7.88 16.32
C LYS A 259 6.09 -7.22 17.52
N LYS A 260 6.01 -5.89 17.65
CA LYS A 260 6.64 -5.13 18.74
C LYS A 260 5.76 -5.07 20.02
N TYR A 261 4.43 -5.11 19.87
CA TYR A 261 3.48 -4.93 20.97
C TYR A 261 2.48 -6.11 21.04
N PRO A 262 2.90 -7.30 21.43
CA PRO A 262 2.10 -8.54 21.30
C PRO A 262 0.77 -8.50 22.05
N LYS A 263 0.67 -7.74 23.15
CA LYS A 263 -0.56 -7.65 23.95
C LYS A 263 -1.55 -6.60 23.43
N LEU A 264 -1.15 -5.74 22.50
CA LEU A 264 -1.93 -4.56 22.09
C LEU A 264 -3.25 -4.95 21.40
N ALA A 265 -3.21 -5.90 20.48
CA ALA A 265 -4.37 -6.35 19.73
C ALA A 265 -5.48 -6.88 20.66
N LYS A 266 -5.13 -7.85 21.52
CA LYS A 266 -6.06 -8.46 22.48
C LYS A 266 -6.61 -7.43 23.46
N ALA A 267 -5.75 -6.55 24.00
CA ALA A 267 -6.17 -5.50 24.94
C ALA A 267 -7.15 -4.51 24.32
N ASN A 268 -6.91 -4.09 23.08
CA ASN A 268 -7.80 -3.18 22.36
C ASN A 268 -9.17 -3.80 22.11
N PHE A 269 -9.20 -5.05 21.62
CA PHE A 269 -10.45 -5.76 21.38
C PHE A 269 -11.25 -5.95 22.67
N TYR A 270 -10.60 -6.32 23.76
CA TYR A 270 -11.26 -6.46 25.07
C TYR A 270 -11.84 -5.16 25.57
N ARG A 271 -11.13 -4.05 25.37
CA ARG A 271 -11.65 -2.73 25.70
C ARG A 271 -12.90 -2.41 24.89
N ILE A 272 -12.91 -2.65 23.59
CA ILE A 272 -14.07 -2.42 22.71
C ILE A 272 -15.30 -3.18 23.23
N LEU A 273 -15.17 -4.48 23.52
CA LEU A 273 -16.30 -5.28 23.99
C LEU A 273 -16.77 -4.86 25.39
N ARG A 274 -15.82 -4.56 26.29
CA ARG A 274 -16.16 -4.04 27.62
C ARG A 274 -16.92 -2.70 27.53
N ASP A 275 -16.45 -1.78 26.71
CA ASP A 275 -17.08 -0.45 26.52
C ASP A 275 -18.46 -0.59 25.84
N ALA A 276 -18.66 -1.65 25.05
CA ALA A 276 -19.96 -2.06 24.51
C ALA A 276 -20.85 -2.82 25.53
N GLY A 277 -20.39 -3.03 26.77
CA GLY A 277 -21.13 -3.79 27.80
C GLY A 277 -21.25 -5.29 27.49
N ARG A 278 -20.28 -5.88 26.78
CA ARG A 278 -20.29 -7.30 26.36
C ARG A 278 -19.29 -8.13 27.15
N SER A 279 -19.69 -9.37 27.42
CA SER A 279 -18.83 -10.45 27.94
C SER A 279 -18.36 -11.37 26.80
N GLY A 280 -17.47 -12.33 27.07
CA GLY A 280 -17.03 -13.31 26.06
C GLY A 280 -15.93 -12.80 25.12
N ALA A 281 -15.21 -11.75 25.49
CA ALA A 281 -14.18 -11.14 24.65
C ALA A 281 -13.05 -12.11 24.28
N GLU A 282 -12.67 -13.02 25.18
CA GLU A 282 -11.62 -14.01 24.93
C GLU A 282 -12.04 -15.01 23.85
N GLU A 283 -13.20 -15.65 24.04
CA GLU A 283 -13.78 -16.59 23.06
C GLU A 283 -13.91 -15.93 21.68
N ALA A 284 -14.43 -14.70 21.63
CA ALA A 284 -14.63 -13.98 20.40
C ALA A 284 -13.29 -13.67 19.68
N PHE A 285 -12.28 -13.18 20.43
CA PHE A 285 -10.97 -12.90 19.87
C PHE A 285 -10.29 -14.14 19.33
N ASP A 286 -10.29 -15.22 20.11
CA ASP A 286 -9.67 -16.49 19.72
C ASP A 286 -10.36 -17.10 18.48
N LYS A 287 -11.68 -16.98 18.35
CA LYS A 287 -12.43 -17.39 17.15
C LYS A 287 -12.04 -16.56 15.92
N ILE A 288 -11.93 -15.23 16.05
CA ILE A 288 -11.49 -14.35 14.96
C ILE A 288 -10.08 -14.71 14.52
N VAL A 289 -9.16 -14.85 15.46
CA VAL A 289 -7.77 -15.25 15.20
C VAL A 289 -7.70 -16.60 14.49
N HIS A 290 -8.47 -17.61 14.97
CA HIS A 290 -8.49 -18.93 14.36
C HIS A 290 -8.96 -18.90 12.90
N ILE A 291 -10.04 -18.16 12.60
CA ILE A 291 -10.54 -18.00 11.23
C ILE A 291 -9.46 -17.39 10.33
N ASN A 292 -8.88 -16.28 10.76
CA ASN A 292 -7.86 -15.58 9.97
C ASN A 292 -6.62 -16.46 9.71
N ARG A 293 -6.08 -17.11 10.76
CA ARG A 293 -4.95 -18.04 10.59
C ARG A 293 -5.28 -19.16 9.62
N SER A 294 -6.46 -19.75 9.70
CA SER A 294 -6.89 -20.82 8.79
C SER A 294 -6.90 -20.32 7.33
N GLN A 295 -7.39 -19.12 7.06
CA GLN A 295 -7.42 -18.56 5.70
C GLN A 295 -5.99 -18.27 5.18
N PHE A 296 -5.10 -17.67 5.97
CA PHE A 296 -3.73 -17.43 5.56
C PHE A 296 -2.93 -18.73 5.36
N LEU A 297 -3.18 -19.78 6.14
CA LEU A 297 -2.59 -21.10 5.89
C LEU A 297 -3.09 -21.73 4.58
N LYS A 298 -4.39 -21.59 4.24
CA LYS A 298 -4.92 -22.03 2.95
C LYS A 298 -4.29 -21.25 1.79
N LEU A 299 -4.15 -19.93 1.94
CA LEU A 299 -3.50 -19.08 0.94
C LEU A 299 -2.05 -19.49 0.71
N MET A 300 -1.32 -19.78 1.78
CA MET A 300 0.06 -20.26 1.72
C MET A 300 0.16 -21.61 0.98
N ALA A 301 -0.72 -22.55 1.29
CA ALA A 301 -0.76 -23.86 0.64
C ALA A 301 -1.15 -23.74 -0.86
N ALA A 302 -2.14 -22.90 -1.20
CA ALA A 302 -2.53 -22.67 -2.59
C ALA A 302 -1.40 -21.99 -3.40
N SER A 303 -0.61 -21.12 -2.76
CA SER A 303 0.52 -20.43 -3.41
C SER A 303 1.66 -21.37 -3.83
N GLU A 304 1.77 -22.56 -3.24
CA GLU A 304 2.76 -23.58 -3.62
C GLU A 304 2.52 -24.14 -5.01
N LYS A 305 1.27 -24.06 -5.52
CA LYS A 305 0.86 -24.52 -6.85
C LYS A 305 1.04 -23.46 -7.94
N ALA A 306 1.33 -22.22 -7.54
CA ALA A 306 1.54 -21.12 -8.48
C ALA A 306 3.01 -21.02 -8.90
N GLU A 307 3.23 -20.67 -10.15
CA GLU A 307 4.57 -20.46 -10.67
C GLU A 307 5.29 -19.27 -9.97
N PRO A 308 6.62 -19.35 -9.76
CA PRO A 308 7.40 -18.18 -9.37
C PRO A 308 7.38 -17.10 -10.46
N PRO A 309 7.36 -15.77 -10.11
CA PRO A 309 7.52 -15.24 -8.74
C PRO A 309 6.21 -15.11 -7.94
N LEU A 310 5.01 -15.27 -8.55
CA LEU A 310 3.73 -15.07 -7.87
C LEU A 310 3.58 -15.96 -6.62
N GLY A 311 3.88 -17.26 -6.73
CA GLY A 311 3.77 -18.17 -5.60
C GLY A 311 4.63 -17.75 -4.41
N ARG A 312 5.83 -17.20 -4.66
CA ARG A 312 6.70 -16.64 -3.62
C ARG A 312 6.08 -15.39 -3.01
N LEU A 313 5.64 -14.46 -3.84
CA LEU A 313 5.02 -13.19 -3.41
C LEU A 313 3.85 -13.44 -2.46
N ILE A 314 2.89 -14.29 -2.85
CA ILE A 314 1.71 -14.62 -2.04
C ILE A 314 2.10 -15.33 -0.75
N ARG A 315 3.08 -16.24 -0.79
CA ARG A 315 3.58 -16.92 0.40
C ARG A 315 4.21 -15.96 1.40
N ASP A 316 4.97 -14.98 0.93
CA ASP A 316 5.63 -13.98 1.77
C ASP A 316 4.58 -13.06 2.43
N VAL A 317 3.52 -12.67 1.71
CA VAL A 317 2.36 -11.96 2.29
C VAL A 317 1.70 -12.78 3.40
N ALA A 318 1.34 -14.04 3.10
CA ALA A 318 0.68 -14.92 4.08
C ALA A 318 1.55 -15.16 5.31
N ARG A 319 2.86 -15.38 5.13
CA ARG A 319 3.83 -15.56 6.21
C ARG A 319 3.92 -14.33 7.11
N ALA A 320 4.04 -13.14 6.54
CA ALA A 320 4.13 -11.89 7.30
C ALA A 320 2.90 -11.67 8.19
N GLN A 321 1.70 -11.99 7.67
CA GLN A 321 0.45 -11.95 8.43
C GLN A 321 0.45 -12.97 9.58
N LEU A 322 0.77 -14.23 9.29
CA LEU A 322 0.81 -15.30 10.30
C LEU A 322 1.82 -15.01 11.41
N GLU A 323 2.99 -14.46 11.08
CA GLU A 323 3.99 -14.06 12.07
C GLU A 323 3.45 -12.97 13.01
N ALA A 324 2.83 -11.92 12.48
CA ALA A 324 2.28 -10.85 13.30
C ALA A 324 1.13 -11.34 14.20
N ILE A 325 0.23 -12.18 13.67
CA ILE A 325 -0.86 -12.81 14.45
C ILE A 325 -0.30 -13.71 15.55
N SER A 326 0.73 -14.51 15.26
CA SER A 326 1.33 -15.45 16.23
C SER A 326 1.97 -14.75 17.41
N CYS A 327 2.49 -13.54 17.25
CA CYS A 327 3.00 -12.72 18.34
C CYS A 327 1.93 -12.41 19.40
N ALA A 328 0.66 -12.23 19.00
CA ALA A 328 -0.43 -11.91 19.92
C ALA A 328 -0.94 -13.10 20.73
N VAL A 329 -0.81 -14.32 20.20
CA VAL A 329 -1.33 -15.56 20.85
C VAL A 329 -0.25 -16.39 21.53
N GLY A 330 1.01 -15.95 21.52
CA GLY A 330 2.10 -16.62 22.23
C GLY A 330 2.55 -17.96 21.65
N THR A 331 2.03 -18.35 20.48
CA THR A 331 2.45 -19.56 19.76
C THR A 331 3.67 -19.25 18.89
N ARG A 332 4.83 -19.83 19.24
CA ARG A 332 6.11 -19.71 18.50
C ARG A 332 6.29 -20.77 17.40
N GLU A 333 5.27 -21.51 17.02
CA GLU A 333 5.39 -22.54 15.99
C GLU A 333 4.63 -22.13 14.72
N ILE A 334 5.39 -21.76 13.70
CA ILE A 334 5.00 -21.78 12.29
C ILE A 334 5.88 -22.79 11.58
#